data_31c8354972e8f5aa0459493ce3d44033
#
_entry.id   31c8354972e8f5aa0459493ce3d44033
#
_cell.length_a   1.000
_cell.length_b   1.000
_cell.length_c   1.000
_cell.angle_alpha   90.00
_cell.angle_beta   90.00
_cell.angle_gamma   90.00
#
_symmetry.space_group_name_H-M   'P 1'
#
loop_
_entity.id
_entity.type
_entity.pdbx_description
1 polymer ?
#
loop_
_entity_poly.entity_id
_entity_poly.type
_entity_poly.pdbx_seq_one_letter_code
_entity_poly.pdbx_strand_id
1 'polypeptide(L)'
;AKLPLTADSDEYWMDFFPVFLRLKDSPCVVVGGGGVAERKVDLLLRADARVTVVAPQLVDSLQTLCTAGTISWLQAQFQPGQLDNARMVIAATDDQAVNVAVSQAAQARQLPVNVVDQPSLCTFTVPSIVDRSPVVIAIGTGGTSPVLGRLLRARLETLIPAAYGRLARLAGNFRDRVKAALNTSAERRAFWEEVFQGPVAELVFANKDDQAAAALSQMITNAGDKSYARGEVYLVGAGPGDPDLLTFRALRLMQKADVVLYDRLVAPAIVDLVRRDAERIYVGKEKANHAIPQRNINCLLVELAAAGKRVLRLKGGDPFIFGRGGEEIEGLMQENIPFQVIPGVTAAAGCACYAGIPLTHRDYAQSCIFVTGHLQNGSVDLNWDALCQPNQTIVVYMSLTGLEIICREAVTHGLAATTPAALIEQGTTTDQRVITATLNDLSTKVADAGVKAPTLLIIGEVVRLHHQLAWFAPGPPATGVATLAEHDSDGHN
;
A
#
# COMPACT_ATOMS: atom_id res chain seq x y z
N ALA A 1 -17.42 -28.06 33.09
CA ALA A 1 -17.83 -29.08 32.13
C ALA A 1 -16.86 -29.03 30.98
N LYS A 2 -16.00 -30.05 30.81
CA LYS A 2 -15.14 -30.21 29.66
C LYS A 2 -16.03 -30.63 28.48
N LEU A 3 -16.00 -29.89 27.39
CA LEU A 3 -16.57 -30.33 26.12
C LEU A 3 -15.82 -31.61 25.67
N PRO A 4 -16.51 -32.68 25.22
CA PRO A 4 -15.85 -33.84 24.68
C PRO A 4 -15.29 -33.51 23.31
N LEU A 5 -13.94 -33.47 23.20
CA LEU A 5 -13.23 -33.43 21.95
C LEU A 5 -13.24 -34.83 21.33
N THR A 6 -13.92 -34.99 20.21
CA THR A 6 -13.87 -36.20 19.39
C THR A 6 -12.50 -36.33 18.72
N ALA A 7 -11.98 -37.56 18.70
CA ALA A 7 -10.60 -37.91 18.36
C ALA A 7 -10.30 -37.89 16.85
N ASP A 8 -10.49 -36.77 16.16
CA ASP A 8 -10.08 -36.60 14.74
C ASP A 8 -9.76 -35.15 14.38
N SER A 9 -9.12 -34.40 15.29
CA SER A 9 -8.77 -33.01 15.03
C SER A 9 -7.35 -32.70 15.47
N ASP A 10 -6.36 -33.04 14.64
CA ASP A 10 -5.05 -32.44 14.65
C ASP A 10 -5.07 -30.94 14.23
N GLU A 11 -6.27 -30.40 13.99
CA GLU A 11 -6.48 -29.07 13.43
C GLU A 11 -6.54 -27.90 14.43
N TYR A 12 -6.52 -28.12 15.74
CA TYR A 12 -6.83 -27.06 16.72
C TYR A 12 -5.78 -26.80 17.82
N TRP A 13 -4.58 -27.37 17.71
CA TRP A 13 -3.53 -27.15 18.71
C TRP A 13 -2.55 -26.08 18.25
N MET A 14 -2.33 -25.03 19.06
CA MET A 14 -1.25 -24.09 18.88
C MET A 14 0.01 -24.63 19.54
N ASP A 15 1.09 -24.86 18.77
CA ASP A 15 2.38 -25.27 19.32
C ASP A 15 3.02 -24.20 20.20
N PHE A 16 2.71 -22.91 19.93
CA PHE A 16 3.23 -21.77 20.67
C PHE A 16 2.10 -20.85 21.14
N PHE A 17 2.14 -20.52 22.42
CA PHE A 17 1.23 -19.51 22.98
C PHE A 17 1.80 -18.11 22.72
N PRO A 18 1.09 -17.21 21.98
CA PRO A 18 1.58 -15.88 21.64
C PRO A 18 1.52 -14.94 22.83
N VAL A 19 2.66 -14.37 23.22
CA VAL A 19 2.78 -13.38 24.29
C VAL A 19 3.70 -12.24 23.88
N PHE A 20 3.46 -11.04 24.44
CA PHE A 20 4.38 -9.92 24.38
C PHE A 20 5.08 -9.77 25.72
N LEU A 21 6.42 -9.88 25.75
CA LEU A 21 7.23 -9.71 26.95
C LEU A 21 7.67 -8.25 27.08
N ARG A 22 7.50 -7.69 28.27
CA ARG A 22 8.06 -6.39 28.60
C ARG A 22 9.53 -6.60 29.03
N LEU A 23 10.46 -6.15 28.19
CA LEU A 23 11.90 -6.29 28.42
C LEU A 23 12.58 -5.00 28.84
N LYS A 24 11.85 -3.88 28.96
CA LYS A 24 12.41 -2.61 29.40
C LYS A 24 13.19 -2.79 30.71
N ASP A 25 14.44 -2.32 30.71
CA ASP A 25 15.41 -2.43 31.82
C ASP A 25 15.68 -3.86 32.30
N SER A 26 15.23 -4.89 31.57
CA SER A 26 15.42 -6.29 31.96
C SER A 26 16.75 -6.83 31.43
N PRO A 27 17.50 -7.61 32.24
CA PRO A 27 18.74 -8.20 31.80
C PRO A 27 18.48 -9.34 30.82
N CYS A 28 19.08 -9.25 29.63
CA CYS A 28 19.03 -10.28 28.61
C CYS A 28 20.45 -10.71 28.21
N VAL A 29 20.64 -12.00 28.02
CA VAL A 29 21.94 -12.55 27.65
C VAL A 29 21.91 -13.07 26.23
N VAL A 30 22.89 -12.67 25.42
CA VAL A 30 23.13 -13.20 24.07
C VAL A 30 24.47 -13.94 24.09
N VAL A 31 24.46 -15.23 23.80
CA VAL A 31 25.67 -16.06 23.69
C VAL A 31 26.05 -16.17 22.23
N GLY A 32 27.21 -15.61 21.88
CA GLY A 32 27.71 -15.46 20.52
C GLY A 32 28.08 -14.01 20.20
N GLY A 33 29.09 -13.78 19.37
CA GLY A 33 29.63 -12.46 19.03
C GLY A 33 29.66 -12.15 17.53
N GLY A 34 29.03 -12.97 16.71
CA GLY A 34 28.98 -12.83 15.25
C GLY A 34 27.82 -11.99 14.74
N GLY A 35 27.68 -11.85 13.41
CA GLY A 35 26.62 -11.05 12.78
C GLY A 35 25.19 -11.56 13.05
N VAL A 36 25.00 -12.84 13.42
CA VAL A 36 23.70 -13.35 13.88
C VAL A 36 23.37 -12.82 15.25
N ALA A 37 24.34 -12.84 16.18
CA ALA A 37 24.19 -12.27 17.52
C ALA A 37 23.89 -10.77 17.45
N GLU A 38 24.58 -10.02 16.59
CA GLU A 38 24.33 -8.60 16.35
C GLU A 38 22.85 -8.30 16.06
N ARG A 39 22.24 -9.02 15.13
CA ARG A 39 20.82 -8.85 14.80
C ARG A 39 19.88 -9.14 15.98
N LYS A 40 20.26 -10.06 16.86
CA LYS A 40 19.50 -10.36 18.08
C LYS A 40 19.68 -9.30 19.15
N VAL A 41 20.90 -8.77 19.27
CA VAL A 41 21.21 -7.63 20.17
C VAL A 41 20.40 -6.42 19.74
N ASP A 42 20.39 -6.04 18.45
CA ASP A 42 19.61 -4.92 17.93
C ASP A 42 18.12 -5.05 18.30
N LEU A 43 17.55 -6.25 18.12
CA LEU A 43 16.15 -6.50 18.47
C LEU A 43 15.86 -6.32 19.96
N LEU A 44 16.77 -6.77 20.82
CA LEU A 44 16.62 -6.61 22.28
C LEU A 44 16.80 -5.16 22.72
N LEU A 45 17.73 -4.42 22.11
CA LEU A 45 17.94 -2.99 22.37
C LEU A 45 16.71 -2.17 21.95
N ARG A 46 16.06 -2.50 20.86
CA ARG A 46 14.78 -1.88 20.46
C ARG A 46 13.64 -2.13 21.44
N ALA A 47 13.74 -3.19 22.24
CA ALA A 47 12.83 -3.48 23.34
C ALA A 47 13.28 -2.85 24.68
N ASP A 48 14.30 -1.97 24.65
CA ASP A 48 14.86 -1.27 25.82
C ASP A 48 15.43 -2.24 26.90
N ALA A 49 15.94 -3.41 26.45
CA ALA A 49 16.56 -4.41 27.33
C ALA A 49 18.01 -4.05 27.65
N ARG A 50 18.48 -4.44 28.83
CA ARG A 50 19.90 -4.41 29.19
C ARG A 50 20.58 -5.67 28.66
N VAL A 51 21.37 -5.54 27.62
CA VAL A 51 21.94 -6.68 26.92
C VAL A 51 23.37 -6.96 27.38
N THR A 52 23.64 -8.19 27.76
CA THR A 52 25.00 -8.72 27.98
C THR A 52 25.31 -9.73 26.90
N VAL A 53 26.41 -9.53 26.17
CA VAL A 53 26.91 -10.46 25.18
C VAL A 53 28.02 -11.30 25.82
N VAL A 54 27.92 -12.63 25.68
CA VAL A 54 28.93 -13.59 26.11
C VAL A 54 29.58 -14.20 24.88
N ALA A 55 30.83 -13.88 24.63
CA ALA A 55 31.59 -14.39 23.50
C ALA A 55 33.10 -14.17 23.69
N PRO A 56 33.97 -15.05 23.17
CA PRO A 56 35.43 -14.82 23.14
C PRO A 56 35.83 -13.62 22.30
N GLN A 57 35.04 -13.34 21.20
CA GLN A 57 35.29 -12.25 20.27
C GLN A 57 33.97 -11.64 19.82
N LEU A 58 34.01 -10.36 19.47
CA LEU A 58 32.86 -9.62 18.92
C LEU A 58 33.19 -9.14 17.49
N VAL A 59 32.18 -9.06 16.64
CA VAL A 59 32.27 -8.29 15.39
C VAL A 59 32.37 -6.81 15.69
N ASP A 60 32.92 -6.01 14.77
CA ASP A 60 33.23 -4.58 14.96
C ASP A 60 32.01 -3.75 15.40
N SER A 61 30.85 -4.05 14.87
CA SER A 61 29.59 -3.39 15.24
C SER A 61 29.20 -3.59 16.71
N LEU A 62 29.29 -4.82 17.22
CA LEU A 62 29.07 -5.15 18.63
C LEU A 62 30.14 -4.53 19.52
N GLN A 63 31.39 -4.48 19.06
CA GLN A 63 32.46 -3.85 19.78
C GLN A 63 32.24 -2.33 19.95
N THR A 64 31.73 -1.69 18.89
CA THR A 64 31.31 -0.29 18.94
C THR A 64 30.21 -0.05 19.95
N LEU A 65 29.16 -0.89 19.99
CA LEU A 65 28.09 -0.80 20.99
C LEU A 65 28.60 -1.01 22.42
N CYS A 66 29.54 -1.92 22.61
CA CYS A 66 30.20 -2.14 23.90
C CYS A 66 31.00 -0.92 24.35
N THR A 67 31.81 -0.35 23.46
CA THR A 67 32.61 0.85 23.72
C THR A 67 31.74 2.08 24.09
N ALA A 68 30.57 2.19 23.42
CA ALA A 68 29.56 3.22 23.71
C ALA A 68 28.79 2.97 25.02
N GLY A 69 29.01 1.84 25.69
CA GLY A 69 28.29 1.49 26.93
C GLY A 69 26.82 1.08 26.71
N THR A 70 26.42 0.82 25.46
CA THR A 70 25.05 0.40 25.10
C THR A 70 24.77 -1.05 25.47
N ILE A 71 25.80 -1.89 25.41
CA ILE A 71 25.77 -3.30 25.82
C ILE A 71 26.93 -3.60 26.76
N SER A 72 26.80 -4.66 27.56
CA SER A 72 27.90 -5.25 28.33
C SER A 72 28.48 -6.43 27.56
N TRP A 73 29.80 -6.61 27.63
CA TRP A 73 30.49 -7.74 27.05
C TRP A 73 31.25 -8.54 28.09
N LEU A 74 30.98 -9.84 28.14
CA LEU A 74 31.79 -10.81 28.92
C LEU A 74 32.66 -11.56 27.89
N GLN A 75 33.96 -11.17 27.85
CA GLN A 75 34.94 -11.80 26.99
C GLN A 75 35.35 -13.17 27.57
N ALA A 76 34.48 -14.16 27.36
CA ALA A 76 34.64 -15.51 27.90
C ALA A 76 33.92 -16.54 27.05
N GLN A 77 34.25 -17.81 27.22
CA GLN A 77 33.41 -18.91 26.80
C GLN A 77 32.17 -18.98 27.72
N PHE A 78 31.09 -19.53 27.18
CA PHE A 78 29.84 -19.67 27.95
C PHE A 78 30.02 -20.58 29.17
N GLN A 79 29.49 -20.11 30.29
CA GLN A 79 29.33 -20.90 31.50
C GLN A 79 27.92 -20.68 32.11
N PRO A 80 27.27 -21.72 32.68
CA PRO A 80 25.92 -21.67 33.18
C PRO A 80 25.61 -20.53 34.17
N GLY A 81 26.56 -20.17 35.05
CA GLY A 81 26.42 -19.09 36.04
C GLY A 81 26.22 -17.69 35.44
N GLN A 82 26.58 -17.50 34.17
CA GLN A 82 26.38 -16.22 33.48
C GLN A 82 24.89 -15.91 33.16
N LEU A 83 23.99 -16.86 33.41
CA LEU A 83 22.55 -16.71 33.26
C LEU A 83 21.79 -16.38 34.54
N ASP A 84 22.44 -16.35 35.69
CA ASP A 84 21.78 -16.33 37.00
C ASP A 84 20.80 -15.15 37.21
N ASN A 85 21.02 -14.02 36.56
CA ASN A 85 20.13 -12.86 36.64
C ASN A 85 19.43 -12.54 35.31
N ALA A 86 19.48 -13.42 34.32
CA ALA A 86 18.87 -13.18 33.05
C ALA A 86 17.34 -13.30 33.08
N ARG A 87 16.65 -12.47 32.29
CA ARG A 87 15.22 -12.57 32.03
C ARG A 87 14.92 -13.40 30.80
N MET A 88 15.84 -13.41 29.85
CA MET A 88 15.74 -14.10 28.58
C MET A 88 17.15 -14.40 28.04
N VAL A 89 17.27 -15.50 27.30
CA VAL A 89 18.55 -15.94 26.72
C VAL A 89 18.40 -16.22 25.22
N ILE A 90 19.37 -15.75 24.44
CA ILE A 90 19.49 -16.11 23.02
C ILE A 90 20.87 -16.71 22.77
N ALA A 91 20.91 -17.94 22.24
CA ALA A 91 22.14 -18.56 21.74
C ALA A 91 22.23 -18.32 20.21
N ALA A 92 23.32 -17.70 19.80
CA ALA A 92 23.61 -17.33 18.42
C ALA A 92 25.07 -17.64 18.06
N THR A 93 25.49 -18.88 18.32
CA THR A 93 26.85 -19.40 18.02
C THR A 93 26.75 -20.51 16.98
N ASP A 94 27.86 -20.77 16.30
CA ASP A 94 28.01 -21.90 15.37
C ASP A 94 28.41 -23.19 16.11
N ASP A 95 28.77 -23.11 17.40
CA ASP A 95 29.13 -24.26 18.22
C ASP A 95 27.87 -24.91 18.80
N GLN A 96 27.55 -26.11 18.29
CA GLN A 96 26.39 -26.87 18.71
C GLN A 96 26.48 -27.30 20.19
N ALA A 97 27.66 -27.61 20.71
CA ALA A 97 27.82 -28.03 22.09
C ALA A 97 27.54 -26.87 23.03
N VAL A 98 27.97 -25.66 22.68
CA VAL A 98 27.65 -24.44 23.42
C VAL A 98 26.13 -24.16 23.36
N ASN A 99 25.49 -24.27 22.18
CA ASN A 99 24.06 -24.06 22.01
C ASN A 99 23.22 -25.01 22.90
N VAL A 100 23.59 -26.29 22.95
CA VAL A 100 22.96 -27.29 23.83
C VAL A 100 23.17 -26.92 25.30
N ALA A 101 24.37 -26.54 25.69
CA ALA A 101 24.68 -26.16 27.08
C ALA A 101 23.91 -24.90 27.51
N VAL A 102 23.79 -23.89 26.63
CA VAL A 102 22.97 -22.69 26.88
C VAL A 102 21.52 -23.06 27.09
N SER A 103 20.95 -23.88 26.19
CA SER A 103 19.56 -24.33 26.27
C SER A 103 19.28 -25.05 27.59
N GLN A 104 20.11 -26.03 27.96
CA GLN A 104 19.96 -26.80 29.19
C GLN A 104 20.09 -25.90 30.44
N ALA A 105 21.08 -25.02 30.45
CA ALA A 105 21.31 -24.09 31.58
C ALA A 105 20.14 -23.09 31.75
N ALA A 106 19.56 -22.60 30.65
CA ALA A 106 18.42 -21.72 30.67
C ALA A 106 17.14 -22.43 31.11
N GLN A 107 16.85 -23.63 30.58
CA GLN A 107 15.69 -24.44 30.95
C GLN A 107 15.73 -24.87 32.42
N ALA A 108 16.89 -25.24 32.94
CA ALA A 108 17.07 -25.57 34.36
C ALA A 108 16.73 -24.37 35.28
N ARG A 109 16.82 -23.14 34.77
CA ARG A 109 16.46 -21.89 35.46
C ARG A 109 15.07 -21.37 35.12
N GLN A 110 14.31 -22.14 34.32
CA GLN A 110 12.99 -21.73 33.77
C GLN A 110 13.04 -20.38 33.00
N LEU A 111 14.18 -20.11 32.34
CA LEU A 111 14.36 -18.93 31.52
C LEU A 111 13.89 -19.20 30.09
N PRO A 112 13.19 -18.26 29.45
CA PRO A 112 12.92 -18.31 28.03
C PRO A 112 14.24 -18.36 27.26
N VAL A 113 14.41 -19.37 26.37
CA VAL A 113 15.61 -19.54 25.54
C VAL A 113 15.25 -19.71 24.09
N ASN A 114 15.97 -18.98 23.21
CA ASN A 114 15.95 -19.17 21.78
C ASN A 114 17.36 -19.55 21.30
N VAL A 115 17.46 -20.67 20.60
CA VAL A 115 18.68 -21.11 19.95
C VAL A 115 18.47 -20.94 18.45
N VAL A 116 19.30 -20.12 17.83
CA VAL A 116 19.12 -19.77 16.41
C VAL A 116 19.28 -21.02 15.55
N ASP A 117 18.36 -21.22 14.61
CA ASP A 117 18.29 -22.32 13.66
C ASP A 117 18.18 -23.75 14.30
N GLN A 118 17.85 -23.83 15.59
CA GLN A 118 17.67 -25.10 16.31
C GLN A 118 16.35 -25.12 17.12
N PRO A 119 15.18 -25.30 16.47
CA PRO A 119 13.86 -25.23 17.12
C PRO A 119 13.70 -26.17 18.31
N SER A 120 14.28 -27.36 18.26
CA SER A 120 14.20 -28.36 19.35
C SER A 120 14.86 -27.94 20.66
N LEU A 121 15.75 -26.94 20.62
CA LEU A 121 16.42 -26.38 21.78
C LEU A 121 15.74 -25.09 22.29
N CYS A 122 14.67 -24.63 21.62
CA CYS A 122 13.99 -23.38 21.93
C CYS A 122 12.79 -23.61 22.86
N THR A 123 12.59 -22.69 23.80
CA THR A 123 11.32 -22.58 24.56
C THR A 123 10.46 -21.45 24.04
N PHE A 124 10.99 -20.56 23.20
CA PHE A 124 10.24 -19.55 22.45
C PHE A 124 10.86 -19.32 21.08
N THR A 125 10.06 -18.82 20.14
CA THR A 125 10.50 -18.42 18.81
C THR A 125 10.48 -16.90 18.65
N VAL A 126 11.41 -16.37 17.85
CA VAL A 126 11.40 -14.94 17.48
C VAL A 126 10.55 -14.80 16.21
N PRO A 127 9.39 -14.12 16.28
CA PRO A 127 8.50 -13.99 15.15
C PRO A 127 9.00 -12.98 14.10
N SER A 128 8.37 -12.97 12.94
CA SER A 128 8.46 -11.83 12.00
C SER A 128 7.64 -10.66 12.57
N ILE A 129 8.24 -9.46 12.68
CA ILE A 129 7.66 -8.32 13.39
C ILE A 129 7.32 -7.20 12.42
N VAL A 130 6.09 -6.67 12.50
CA VAL A 130 5.69 -5.38 11.95
C VAL A 130 5.63 -4.40 13.12
N ASP A 131 6.58 -3.48 13.18
CA ASP A 131 6.71 -2.51 14.26
C ASP A 131 6.12 -1.15 13.83
N ARG A 132 5.06 -0.77 14.52
CA ARG A 132 4.39 0.54 14.44
C ARG A 132 4.22 1.11 15.85
N SER A 133 5.23 0.96 16.68
CA SER A 133 5.16 1.24 18.12
C SER A 133 4.32 2.49 18.45
N PRO A 134 3.39 2.36 19.43
CA PRO A 134 3.17 1.24 20.35
C PRO A 134 2.35 0.06 19.77
N VAL A 135 1.94 0.07 18.50
CA VAL A 135 1.29 -1.06 17.84
C VAL A 135 2.36 -1.99 17.29
N VAL A 136 2.34 -3.25 17.71
CA VAL A 136 3.26 -4.29 17.25
C VAL A 136 2.47 -5.51 16.80
N ILE A 137 2.82 -6.08 15.63
CA ILE A 137 2.24 -7.31 15.12
C ILE A 137 3.35 -8.34 14.98
N ALA A 138 3.13 -9.51 15.55
CA ALA A 138 4.06 -10.62 15.52
C ALA A 138 3.45 -11.79 14.74
N ILE A 139 4.22 -12.38 13.81
CA ILE A 139 3.79 -13.46 12.95
C ILE A 139 4.71 -14.66 13.21
N GLY A 140 4.14 -15.69 13.84
CA GLY A 140 4.80 -16.96 14.06
C GLY A 140 4.34 -18.00 13.05
N THR A 141 5.25 -18.86 12.59
CA THR A 141 4.96 -20.01 11.72
C THR A 141 5.37 -21.33 12.36
N GLY A 142 5.50 -21.37 13.69
CA GLY A 142 5.95 -22.55 14.42
C GLY A 142 7.38 -23.02 14.07
N GLY A 143 8.18 -22.18 13.40
CA GLY A 143 9.49 -22.56 12.87
C GLY A 143 9.45 -23.32 11.54
N THR A 144 8.24 -23.65 11.03
CA THR A 144 8.06 -24.50 9.84
C THR A 144 8.35 -23.76 8.52
N SER A 145 8.07 -22.46 8.45
CA SER A 145 8.22 -21.70 7.20
C SER A 145 8.63 -20.23 7.43
N PRO A 146 9.92 -19.93 7.61
CA PRO A 146 10.41 -18.56 7.74
C PRO A 146 10.09 -17.68 6.52
N VAL A 147 10.03 -18.28 5.33
CA VAL A 147 9.67 -17.59 4.08
C VAL A 147 8.23 -17.11 4.11
N LEU A 148 7.29 -17.97 4.54
CA LEU A 148 5.89 -17.59 4.70
C LEU A 148 5.71 -16.45 5.71
N GLY A 149 6.40 -16.53 6.85
CA GLY A 149 6.39 -15.46 7.85
C GLY A 149 6.86 -14.12 7.28
N ARG A 150 7.91 -14.13 6.43
CA ARG A 150 8.41 -12.94 5.74
C ARG A 150 7.42 -12.40 4.71
N LEU A 151 6.77 -13.25 3.93
CA LEU A 151 5.75 -12.84 2.95
C LEU A 151 4.52 -12.23 3.63
N LEU A 152 4.03 -12.84 4.71
CA LEU A 152 2.92 -12.30 5.50
C LEU A 152 3.31 -10.96 6.14
N ARG A 153 4.53 -10.83 6.66
CA ARG A 153 5.06 -9.57 7.14
C ARG A 153 5.00 -8.50 6.05
N ALA A 154 5.54 -8.79 4.85
CA ALA A 154 5.54 -7.83 3.74
C ALA A 154 4.12 -7.36 3.39
N ARG A 155 3.13 -8.26 3.34
CA ARG A 155 1.72 -7.89 3.14
C ARG A 155 1.18 -6.99 4.24
N LEU A 156 1.44 -7.31 5.51
CA LEU A 156 0.98 -6.49 6.63
C LEU A 156 1.69 -5.13 6.71
N GLU A 157 2.95 -5.03 6.31
CA GLU A 157 3.68 -3.77 6.18
C GLU A 157 2.96 -2.80 5.24
N THR A 158 2.33 -3.31 4.17
CA THR A 158 1.59 -2.50 3.21
C THR A 158 0.20 -2.10 3.73
N LEU A 159 -0.45 -2.97 4.48
CA LEU A 159 -1.81 -2.73 5.02
C LEU A 159 -1.81 -1.83 6.26
N ILE A 160 -0.71 -1.80 7.02
CA ILE A 160 -0.61 -1.11 8.31
C ILE A 160 0.52 -0.07 8.24
N PRO A 161 0.24 1.13 7.71
CA PRO A 161 1.22 2.20 7.62
C PRO A 161 1.69 2.71 8.99
N ALA A 162 2.87 3.36 9.01
CA ALA A 162 3.49 3.90 10.25
C ALA A 162 2.58 4.87 11.03
N ALA A 163 1.62 5.48 10.35
CA ALA A 163 0.65 6.39 10.97
C ALA A 163 -0.21 5.74 12.07
N TYR A 164 -0.40 4.41 12.05
CA TYR A 164 -1.10 3.71 13.15
C TYR A 164 -0.38 3.86 14.49
N GLY A 165 0.94 3.92 14.49
CA GLY A 165 1.70 4.21 15.71
C GLY A 165 1.42 5.61 16.25
N ARG A 166 1.32 6.63 15.39
CA ARG A 166 0.94 7.99 15.81
C ARG A 166 -0.49 8.02 16.32
N LEU A 167 -1.41 7.38 15.63
CA LEU A 167 -2.82 7.28 16.03
C LEU A 167 -2.96 6.63 17.43
N ALA A 168 -2.22 5.55 17.68
CA ALA A 168 -2.23 4.88 18.98
C ALA A 168 -1.63 5.76 20.09
N ARG A 169 -0.55 6.50 19.80
CA ARG A 169 0.01 7.48 20.76
C ARG A 169 -0.98 8.60 21.06
N LEU A 170 -1.62 9.16 20.03
CA LEU A 170 -2.67 10.17 20.20
C LEU A 170 -3.79 9.64 21.12
N ALA A 171 -4.30 8.45 20.84
CA ALA A 171 -5.33 7.83 21.67
C ALA A 171 -4.87 7.62 23.11
N GLY A 172 -3.63 7.18 23.31
CA GLY A 172 -3.02 7.03 24.64
C GLY A 172 -3.01 8.33 25.43
N ASN A 173 -2.63 9.45 24.79
CA ASN A 173 -2.57 10.77 25.44
C ASN A 173 -3.95 11.32 25.84
N PHE A 174 -5.02 10.88 25.18
CA PHE A 174 -6.38 11.33 25.45
C PHE A 174 -7.21 10.35 26.28
N ARG A 175 -6.66 9.17 26.61
CA ARG A 175 -7.39 8.07 27.26
C ARG A 175 -8.07 8.49 28.56
N ASP A 176 -7.38 9.23 29.42
CA ASP A 176 -7.92 9.63 30.70
C ASP A 176 -9.02 10.70 30.56
N ARG A 177 -8.87 11.60 29.60
CA ARG A 177 -9.91 12.59 29.26
C ARG A 177 -11.18 11.94 28.75
N VAL A 178 -11.08 10.94 27.87
CA VAL A 178 -12.23 10.15 27.38
C VAL A 178 -12.87 9.37 28.53
N LYS A 179 -12.06 8.80 29.43
CA LYS A 179 -12.55 8.09 30.61
C LYS A 179 -13.32 9.00 31.57
N ALA A 180 -12.90 10.25 31.68
CA ALA A 180 -13.58 11.26 32.52
C ALA A 180 -14.89 11.77 31.87
N ALA A 181 -14.94 11.85 30.53
CA ALA A 181 -16.11 12.37 29.81
C ALA A 181 -17.22 11.32 29.56
N LEU A 182 -16.88 10.04 29.49
CA LEU A 182 -17.79 8.94 29.17
C LEU A 182 -17.84 7.91 30.29
N ASN A 183 -19.06 7.67 30.81
CA ASN A 183 -19.26 6.90 32.02
C ASN A 183 -19.20 5.37 31.79
N THR A 184 -19.71 4.90 30.65
CA THR A 184 -19.83 3.46 30.39
C THR A 184 -18.74 2.92 29.50
N SER A 185 -18.46 1.64 29.62
CA SER A 185 -17.52 0.91 28.77
C SER A 185 -17.98 0.87 27.29
N ALA A 186 -19.30 0.80 27.08
CA ALA A 186 -19.91 0.78 25.76
C ALA A 186 -19.75 2.12 25.04
N GLU A 187 -20.03 3.24 25.73
CA GLU A 187 -19.81 4.58 25.17
C GLU A 187 -18.36 4.83 24.81
N ARG A 188 -17.42 4.44 25.69
CA ARG A 188 -16.00 4.57 25.42
C ARG A 188 -15.56 3.75 24.21
N ARG A 189 -16.13 2.54 24.03
CA ARG A 189 -15.84 1.70 22.85
C ARG A 189 -16.34 2.37 21.59
N ALA A 190 -17.60 2.77 21.54
CA ALA A 190 -18.18 3.43 20.37
C ALA A 190 -17.43 4.71 20.01
N PHE A 191 -17.06 5.51 21.00
CA PHE A 191 -16.24 6.72 20.81
C PHE A 191 -14.88 6.40 20.16
N TRP A 192 -14.16 5.40 20.66
CA TRP A 192 -12.86 5.02 20.10
C TRP A 192 -12.98 4.40 18.72
N GLU A 193 -14.04 3.64 18.44
CA GLU A 193 -14.32 3.14 17.09
C GLU A 193 -14.53 4.29 16.10
N GLU A 194 -15.29 5.30 16.49
CA GLU A 194 -15.48 6.52 15.70
C GLU A 194 -14.17 7.29 15.49
N VAL A 195 -13.36 7.46 16.53
CA VAL A 195 -12.03 8.10 16.44
C VAL A 195 -11.11 7.36 15.48
N PHE A 196 -11.05 6.02 15.58
CA PHE A 196 -10.13 5.20 14.77
C PHE A 196 -10.61 4.98 13.33
N GLN A 197 -11.88 5.19 13.05
CA GLN A 197 -12.47 5.02 11.72
C GLN A 197 -12.94 6.33 11.07
N GLY A 198 -12.94 7.42 11.82
CA GLY A 198 -13.46 8.72 11.42
C GLY A 198 -12.39 9.77 11.07
N PRO A 199 -12.79 11.04 11.03
CA PRO A 199 -11.95 12.16 10.60
C PRO A 199 -10.64 12.31 11.37
N VAL A 200 -10.62 12.00 12.67
CA VAL A 200 -9.42 12.10 13.51
C VAL A 200 -8.32 11.16 12.98
N ALA A 201 -8.67 9.91 12.67
CA ALA A 201 -7.71 8.97 12.10
C ALA A 201 -7.20 9.46 10.74
N GLU A 202 -8.09 9.99 9.89
CA GLU A 202 -7.72 10.52 8.58
C GLU A 202 -6.78 11.71 8.67
N LEU A 203 -6.97 12.60 9.65
CA LEU A 203 -6.04 13.70 9.91
C LEU A 203 -4.64 13.17 10.30
N VAL A 204 -4.56 12.16 11.17
CA VAL A 204 -3.27 11.52 11.50
C VAL A 204 -2.62 10.88 10.27
N PHE A 205 -3.39 10.18 9.45
CA PHE A 205 -2.88 9.58 8.20
C PHE A 205 -2.43 10.64 7.19
N ALA A 206 -3.02 11.85 7.25
CA ALA A 206 -2.63 12.99 6.45
C ALA A 206 -1.43 13.79 7.02
N ASN A 207 -0.80 13.33 8.10
CA ASN A 207 0.27 14.02 8.85
C ASN A 207 -0.18 15.38 9.43
N LYS A 208 -1.45 15.51 9.81
CA LYS A 208 -2.04 16.70 10.43
C LYS A 208 -2.30 16.45 11.92
N ASP A 209 -1.26 16.07 12.66
CA ASP A 209 -1.38 15.57 14.04
C ASP A 209 -1.97 16.62 15.00
N ASP A 210 -1.63 17.91 14.84
CA ASP A 210 -2.21 18.99 15.65
C ASP A 210 -3.71 19.17 15.40
N GLN A 211 -4.15 19.11 14.14
CA GLN A 211 -5.56 19.17 13.79
C GLN A 211 -6.31 17.93 14.29
N ALA A 212 -5.70 16.76 14.26
CA ALA A 212 -6.26 15.54 14.84
C ALA A 212 -6.45 15.67 16.36
N ALA A 213 -5.49 16.23 17.06
CA ALA A 213 -5.59 16.48 18.51
C ALA A 213 -6.68 17.49 18.85
N ALA A 214 -6.81 18.56 18.07
CA ALA A 214 -7.87 19.55 18.22
C ALA A 214 -9.26 18.94 17.96
N ALA A 215 -9.42 18.19 16.86
CA ALA A 215 -10.66 17.49 16.52
C ALA A 215 -11.06 16.48 17.62
N LEU A 216 -10.11 15.68 18.12
CA LEU A 216 -10.35 14.75 19.22
C LEU A 216 -10.78 15.47 20.50
N SER A 217 -10.14 16.61 20.83
CA SER A 217 -10.54 17.43 21.97
C SER A 217 -11.99 17.91 21.84
N GLN A 218 -12.37 18.37 20.65
CA GLN A 218 -13.72 18.82 20.39
C GLN A 218 -14.76 17.68 20.44
N MET A 219 -14.41 16.48 19.91
CA MET A 219 -15.26 15.31 20.05
C MET A 219 -15.52 14.94 21.50
N ILE A 220 -14.51 15.04 22.37
CA ILE A 220 -14.68 14.78 23.82
C ILE A 220 -15.62 15.82 24.46
N THR A 221 -15.46 17.09 24.11
CA THR A 221 -16.32 18.15 24.64
C THR A 221 -17.78 17.97 24.23
N ASN A 222 -18.00 17.50 22.99
CA ASN A 222 -19.33 17.28 22.43
C ASN A 222 -19.88 15.87 22.70
N ALA A 223 -19.19 15.05 23.48
CA ALA A 223 -19.57 13.65 23.69
C ALA A 223 -20.93 13.46 24.39
N GLY A 224 -21.48 14.52 25.01
CA GLY A 224 -22.83 14.55 25.57
C GLY A 224 -23.93 14.98 24.60
N ASP A 225 -23.57 15.67 23.51
CA ASP A 225 -24.49 16.17 22.48
C ASP A 225 -24.46 15.22 21.26
N LYS A 226 -25.49 14.42 21.09
CA LYS A 226 -25.64 13.45 20.00
C LYS A 226 -25.83 14.05 18.60
N SER A 227 -25.61 15.34 18.39
CA SER A 227 -25.78 15.97 17.10
C SER A 227 -24.44 16.48 16.60
N TYR A 228 -23.82 15.79 15.67
CA TYR A 228 -22.91 16.31 14.63
C TYR A 228 -21.80 15.31 14.24
N ALA A 229 -22.19 14.18 13.70
CA ALA A 229 -21.34 13.61 12.67
C ALA A 229 -21.62 14.42 11.38
N ARG A 230 -20.91 15.52 11.12
CA ARG A 230 -20.85 16.09 9.77
C ARG A 230 -20.26 15.02 8.87
N GLY A 231 -20.97 14.68 7.80
CA GLY A 231 -20.41 13.80 6.78
C GLY A 231 -19.19 14.45 6.13
N GLU A 232 -18.42 13.64 5.45
CA GLU A 232 -17.23 14.08 4.71
C GLU A 232 -17.20 13.42 3.33
N VAL A 233 -16.45 14.01 2.40
CA VAL A 233 -16.30 13.49 1.04
C VAL A 233 -14.87 13.10 0.76
N TYR A 234 -14.67 11.90 0.24
CA TYR A 234 -13.39 11.40 -0.24
C TYR A 234 -13.39 11.34 -1.77
N LEU A 235 -12.58 12.18 -2.40
CA LEU A 235 -12.37 12.14 -3.84
C LEU A 235 -11.15 11.23 -4.12
N VAL A 236 -11.40 10.04 -4.66
CA VAL A 236 -10.42 8.95 -4.70
C VAL A 236 -10.11 8.53 -6.13
N GLY A 237 -8.83 8.51 -6.48
CA GLY A 237 -8.35 7.91 -7.72
C GLY A 237 -8.33 6.38 -7.63
N ALA A 238 -9.02 5.74 -8.57
CA ALA A 238 -9.12 4.29 -8.67
C ALA A 238 -7.97 3.65 -9.46
N GLY A 239 -7.06 4.45 -10.03
CA GLY A 239 -6.08 3.91 -10.96
C GLY A 239 -6.67 3.57 -12.34
N PRO A 240 -5.85 3.03 -13.25
CA PRO A 240 -6.22 2.82 -14.65
C PRO A 240 -7.01 1.52 -14.91
N GLY A 241 -7.12 0.61 -13.93
CA GLY A 241 -7.90 -0.63 -14.08
C GLY A 241 -7.49 -1.78 -13.17
N ASP A 242 -6.19 -2.00 -12.98
CA ASP A 242 -5.67 -3.03 -12.09
C ASP A 242 -5.90 -2.64 -10.61
N PRO A 243 -6.58 -3.49 -9.81
CA PRO A 243 -6.79 -3.25 -8.39
C PRO A 243 -5.51 -3.11 -7.58
N ASP A 244 -4.42 -3.76 -7.98
CA ASP A 244 -3.13 -3.69 -7.28
C ASP A 244 -2.45 -2.31 -7.45
N LEU A 245 -2.94 -1.47 -8.35
CA LEU A 245 -2.50 -0.09 -8.51
C LEU A 245 -3.26 0.91 -7.62
N LEU A 246 -4.18 0.44 -6.79
CA LEU A 246 -4.81 1.28 -5.78
C LEU A 246 -3.80 1.71 -4.71
N THR A 247 -3.91 2.96 -4.28
CA THR A 247 -3.17 3.37 -3.09
C THR A 247 -3.78 2.73 -1.84
N PHE A 248 -2.96 2.40 -0.85
CA PHE A 248 -3.46 1.87 0.44
C PHE A 248 -4.48 2.78 1.10
N ARG A 249 -4.34 4.10 0.90
CA ARG A 249 -5.29 5.07 1.43
C ARG A 249 -6.64 4.96 0.72
N ALA A 250 -6.64 4.80 -0.60
CA ALA A 250 -7.85 4.58 -1.38
C ALA A 250 -8.61 3.35 -0.88
N LEU A 251 -7.93 2.19 -0.79
CA LEU A 251 -8.53 0.95 -0.30
C LEU A 251 -9.10 1.08 1.12
N ARG A 252 -8.37 1.74 2.03
CA ARG A 252 -8.84 1.97 3.40
C ARG A 252 -10.11 2.82 3.43
N LEU A 253 -10.21 3.86 2.61
CA LEU A 253 -11.39 4.72 2.55
C LEU A 253 -12.57 4.02 1.89
N MET A 254 -12.32 3.18 0.87
CA MET A 254 -13.34 2.33 0.26
C MET A 254 -13.99 1.38 1.28
N GLN A 255 -13.22 0.89 2.26
CA GLN A 255 -13.71 0.03 3.35
C GLN A 255 -14.44 0.81 4.46
N LYS A 256 -14.42 2.16 4.43
CA LYS A 256 -15.05 3.01 5.45
C LYS A 256 -16.27 3.77 4.95
N ALA A 257 -16.37 3.98 3.65
CA ALA A 257 -17.43 4.78 3.05
C ALA A 257 -18.82 4.19 3.33
N ASP A 258 -19.77 5.06 3.63
CA ASP A 258 -21.19 4.69 3.78
C ASP A 258 -21.90 4.69 2.41
N VAL A 259 -21.44 5.56 1.50
CA VAL A 259 -21.93 5.67 0.13
C VAL A 259 -20.75 5.82 -0.84
N VAL A 260 -20.81 5.13 -1.97
CA VAL A 260 -19.79 5.21 -3.02
C VAL A 260 -20.43 5.62 -4.34
N LEU A 261 -20.00 6.77 -4.88
CA LEU A 261 -20.36 7.23 -6.22
C LEU A 261 -19.25 6.87 -7.19
N TYR A 262 -19.56 6.15 -8.25
CA TYR A 262 -18.58 5.70 -9.24
C TYR A 262 -19.13 5.80 -10.67
N ASP A 263 -18.23 5.86 -11.64
CA ASP A 263 -18.56 5.92 -13.07
C ASP A 263 -17.96 4.74 -13.86
N ARG A 264 -18.23 4.72 -15.17
CA ARG A 264 -17.82 3.64 -16.09
C ARG A 264 -16.31 3.40 -16.18
N LEU A 265 -15.48 4.36 -15.83
CA LEU A 265 -14.02 4.23 -15.92
C LEU A 265 -13.41 3.48 -14.74
N VAL A 266 -14.19 3.21 -13.70
CA VAL A 266 -13.76 2.39 -12.56
C VAL A 266 -14.01 0.92 -12.89
N ALA A 267 -12.96 0.11 -12.87
CA ALA A 267 -13.07 -1.32 -13.16
C ALA A 267 -13.98 -2.02 -12.12
N PRO A 268 -14.83 -2.98 -12.53
CA PRO A 268 -15.71 -3.71 -11.62
C PRO A 268 -14.99 -4.34 -10.44
N ALA A 269 -13.82 -4.95 -10.68
CA ALA A 269 -12.99 -5.55 -9.63
C ALA A 269 -12.57 -4.55 -8.54
N ILE A 270 -12.41 -3.27 -8.89
CA ILE A 270 -12.13 -2.20 -7.92
C ILE A 270 -13.39 -1.84 -7.14
N VAL A 271 -14.55 -1.74 -7.80
CA VAL A 271 -15.83 -1.48 -7.11
C VAL A 271 -16.18 -2.58 -6.11
N ASP A 272 -15.77 -3.82 -6.38
CA ASP A 272 -16.00 -4.97 -5.49
C ASP A 272 -15.14 -4.94 -4.22
N LEU A 273 -14.08 -4.14 -4.19
CA LEU A 273 -13.28 -3.88 -2.99
C LEU A 273 -13.95 -2.91 -2.00
N VAL A 274 -15.05 -2.27 -2.38
CA VAL A 274 -15.86 -1.46 -1.46
C VAL A 274 -16.54 -2.38 -0.43
N ARG A 275 -16.64 -1.92 0.82
CA ARG A 275 -17.31 -2.73 1.86
C ARG A 275 -18.72 -3.13 1.41
N ARG A 276 -19.16 -4.34 1.79
CA ARG A 276 -20.36 -4.98 1.22
C ARG A 276 -21.67 -4.23 1.52
N ASP A 277 -21.75 -3.57 2.65
CA ASP A 277 -22.94 -2.85 3.14
C ASP A 277 -22.96 -1.36 2.75
N ALA A 278 -21.96 -0.85 2.01
CA ALA A 278 -21.99 0.50 1.48
C ALA A 278 -23.01 0.61 0.33
N GLU A 279 -23.74 1.71 0.33
CA GLU A 279 -24.62 2.10 -0.78
C GLU A 279 -23.77 2.42 -2.02
N ARG A 280 -24.07 1.81 -3.17
CA ARG A 280 -23.33 2.01 -4.43
C ARG A 280 -24.20 2.77 -5.42
N ILE A 281 -23.78 3.97 -5.81
CA ILE A 281 -24.49 4.85 -6.75
C ILE A 281 -23.66 4.99 -8.02
N TYR A 282 -24.18 4.49 -9.12
CA TYR A 282 -23.59 4.67 -10.43
C TYR A 282 -23.95 6.05 -10.99
N VAL A 283 -22.96 6.88 -11.32
CA VAL A 283 -23.14 8.25 -11.83
C VAL A 283 -22.62 8.42 -13.27
N GLY A 284 -22.24 7.34 -13.93
CA GLY A 284 -21.79 7.36 -15.33
C GLY A 284 -22.92 7.47 -16.35
N LYS A 285 -22.54 7.61 -17.63
CA LYS A 285 -23.50 7.62 -18.76
C LYS A 285 -23.94 6.20 -19.07
N GLU A 286 -25.22 5.90 -18.96
CA GLU A 286 -25.83 4.71 -19.56
C GLU A 286 -26.36 5.04 -20.97
N LYS A 287 -26.27 4.06 -21.89
CA LYS A 287 -26.69 4.23 -23.30
C LYS A 287 -28.17 4.60 -23.48
N ALA A 288 -29.00 4.40 -22.45
CA ALA A 288 -30.47 4.58 -22.52
C ALA A 288 -31.03 5.70 -21.61
N ASN A 289 -30.24 6.22 -20.66
CA ASN A 289 -30.70 7.29 -19.74
C ASN A 289 -29.77 8.50 -19.87
N HIS A 290 -30.37 9.70 -19.78
CA HIS A 290 -29.63 10.95 -19.79
C HIS A 290 -28.52 10.92 -18.73
N ALA A 291 -27.29 11.25 -19.17
CA ALA A 291 -26.15 11.40 -18.26
C ALA A 291 -26.54 12.32 -17.10
N ILE A 292 -26.23 11.93 -15.87
CA ILE A 292 -26.33 12.83 -14.73
C ILE A 292 -25.39 14.02 -15.01
N PRO A 293 -25.90 15.25 -15.15
CA PRO A 293 -25.05 16.41 -15.36
C PRO A 293 -24.04 16.54 -14.23
N GLN A 294 -22.83 17.04 -14.49
CA GLN A 294 -21.80 17.22 -13.45
C GLN A 294 -22.32 18.01 -12.25
N ARG A 295 -23.14 19.03 -12.50
CA ARG A 295 -23.79 19.82 -11.45
C ARG A 295 -24.62 18.95 -10.49
N ASN A 296 -25.32 17.94 -11.01
CA ASN A 296 -26.12 17.04 -10.18
C ASN A 296 -25.26 16.08 -9.36
N ILE A 297 -24.08 15.69 -9.88
CA ILE A 297 -23.12 14.91 -9.10
C ILE A 297 -22.59 15.73 -7.94
N ASN A 298 -22.24 17.00 -8.18
CA ASN A 298 -21.77 17.91 -7.14
C ASN A 298 -22.84 18.13 -6.06
N CYS A 299 -24.11 18.36 -6.46
CA CYS A 299 -25.23 18.48 -5.53
C CYS A 299 -25.42 17.19 -4.71
N LEU A 300 -25.35 16.02 -5.33
CA LEU A 300 -25.52 14.74 -4.65
C LEU A 300 -24.41 14.48 -3.61
N LEU A 301 -23.16 14.85 -3.91
CA LEU A 301 -22.06 14.75 -2.96
C LEU A 301 -22.32 15.63 -1.72
N VAL A 302 -22.80 16.87 -1.93
CA VAL A 302 -23.15 17.80 -0.86
C VAL A 302 -24.33 17.28 -0.02
N GLU A 303 -25.41 16.86 -0.66
CA GLU A 303 -26.61 16.33 0.01
C GLU A 303 -26.31 15.14 0.91
N LEU A 304 -25.56 14.16 0.40
CA LEU A 304 -25.20 12.96 1.15
C LEU A 304 -24.29 13.29 2.34
N ALA A 305 -23.32 14.19 2.14
CA ALA A 305 -22.41 14.61 3.21
C ALA A 305 -23.15 15.47 4.25
N ALA A 306 -24.06 16.36 3.84
CA ALA A 306 -24.91 17.13 4.75
C ALA A 306 -25.83 16.22 5.60
N ALA A 307 -26.23 15.06 5.05
CA ALA A 307 -26.95 14.02 5.78
C ALA A 307 -26.07 13.21 6.76
N GLY A 308 -24.80 13.59 6.95
CA GLY A 308 -23.88 12.95 7.87
C GLY A 308 -23.18 11.69 7.34
N LYS A 309 -23.30 11.37 6.03
CA LYS A 309 -22.68 10.18 5.43
C LYS A 309 -21.21 10.45 5.05
N ARG A 310 -20.38 9.42 5.16
CA ARG A 310 -19.02 9.40 4.57
C ARG A 310 -19.16 8.98 3.12
N VAL A 311 -19.00 9.94 2.23
CA VAL A 311 -19.22 9.76 0.80
C VAL A 311 -17.91 9.59 0.07
N LEU A 312 -17.75 8.51 -0.66
CA LEU A 312 -16.58 8.25 -1.49
C LEU A 312 -16.94 8.47 -2.96
N ARG A 313 -16.29 9.41 -3.62
CA ARG A 313 -16.33 9.59 -5.08
C ARG A 313 -15.15 8.87 -5.70
N LEU A 314 -15.38 7.71 -6.30
CA LEU A 314 -14.37 6.88 -6.94
C LEU A 314 -14.26 7.23 -8.42
N LYS A 315 -13.06 7.57 -8.90
CA LYS A 315 -12.79 8.07 -10.25
C LYS A 315 -11.69 7.25 -10.91
N GLY A 316 -11.90 6.83 -12.16
CA GLY A 316 -10.86 6.14 -12.93
C GLY A 316 -9.60 7.01 -13.10
N GLY A 317 -8.40 6.40 -12.97
CA GLY A 317 -7.13 7.12 -13.00
C GLY A 317 -6.90 7.98 -11.77
N ASP A 318 -6.51 9.23 -12.00
CA ASP A 318 -6.29 10.25 -10.99
C ASP A 318 -7.40 11.33 -11.04
N PRO A 319 -7.94 11.81 -9.90
CA PRO A 319 -9.03 12.79 -9.88
C PRO A 319 -8.70 14.12 -10.55
N PHE A 320 -7.43 14.54 -10.54
CA PHE A 320 -6.98 15.84 -11.05
C PHE A 320 -6.39 15.80 -12.46
N ILE A 321 -6.21 14.61 -13.05
CA ILE A 321 -5.75 14.46 -14.43
C ILE A 321 -6.95 14.14 -15.34
N PHE A 322 -7.48 15.16 -16.00
CA PHE A 322 -8.67 15.10 -16.87
C PHE A 322 -9.92 14.47 -16.22
N GLY A 323 -9.94 14.45 -14.88
CA GLY A 323 -11.00 13.84 -14.08
C GLY A 323 -12.06 14.83 -13.56
N ARG A 324 -11.94 16.13 -13.82
CA ARG A 324 -12.83 17.20 -13.33
C ARG A 324 -12.94 17.26 -11.79
N GLY A 325 -11.96 16.71 -11.07
CA GLY A 325 -11.98 16.68 -9.60
C GLY A 325 -11.99 18.07 -8.96
N GLY A 326 -11.36 19.06 -9.61
CA GLY A 326 -11.41 20.46 -9.15
C GLY A 326 -12.83 21.01 -9.06
N GLU A 327 -13.66 20.78 -10.08
CA GLU A 327 -15.06 21.23 -10.10
C GLU A 327 -15.91 20.57 -9.01
N GLU A 328 -15.62 19.31 -8.65
CA GLU A 328 -16.32 18.60 -7.56
C GLU A 328 -15.93 19.19 -6.19
N ILE A 329 -14.67 19.59 -6.00
CA ILE A 329 -14.19 20.20 -4.74
C ILE A 329 -14.72 21.63 -4.56
N GLU A 330 -14.76 22.44 -5.61
CA GLU A 330 -15.27 23.80 -5.53
C GLU A 330 -16.69 23.82 -4.95
N GLY A 331 -17.56 22.91 -5.37
CA GLY A 331 -18.90 22.76 -4.82
C GLY A 331 -18.92 22.38 -3.33
N LEU A 332 -18.02 21.51 -2.90
CA LEU A 332 -17.89 21.11 -1.49
C LEU A 332 -17.37 22.24 -0.60
N MET A 333 -16.42 23.03 -1.11
CA MET A 333 -15.88 24.20 -0.40
C MET A 333 -16.94 25.27 -0.17
N GLN A 334 -17.79 25.54 -1.16
CA GLN A 334 -18.88 26.53 -1.05
C GLN A 334 -19.86 26.17 0.08
N GLU A 335 -20.10 24.89 0.30
CA GLU A 335 -21.02 24.38 1.32
C GLU A 335 -20.32 24.01 2.63
N ASN A 336 -19.02 24.33 2.77
CA ASN A 336 -18.20 23.99 3.95
C ASN A 336 -18.22 22.50 4.31
N ILE A 337 -18.31 21.60 3.31
CA ILE A 337 -18.23 20.15 3.50
C ILE A 337 -16.75 19.73 3.62
N PRO A 338 -16.36 19.02 4.68
CA PRO A 338 -15.01 18.47 4.79
C PRO A 338 -14.73 17.48 3.65
N PHE A 339 -13.57 17.58 3.04
CA PHE A 339 -13.16 16.65 1.98
C PHE A 339 -11.68 16.30 2.04
N GLN A 340 -11.34 15.21 1.39
CA GLN A 340 -9.97 14.79 1.15
C GLN A 340 -9.81 14.33 -0.30
N VAL A 341 -8.66 14.62 -0.90
CA VAL A 341 -8.31 14.13 -2.24
C VAL A 341 -7.21 13.09 -2.12
N ILE A 342 -7.46 11.93 -2.69
CA ILE A 342 -6.53 10.81 -2.72
C ILE A 342 -6.11 10.57 -4.16
N PRO A 343 -4.83 10.78 -4.51
CA PRO A 343 -4.36 10.55 -5.86
C PRO A 343 -4.46 9.07 -6.25
N GLY A 344 -4.55 8.83 -7.55
CA GLY A 344 -4.44 7.50 -8.15
C GLY A 344 -3.37 7.47 -9.22
N VAL A 345 -3.00 6.27 -9.66
CA VAL A 345 -2.13 6.12 -10.83
C VAL A 345 -2.92 6.58 -12.05
N THR A 346 -2.45 7.68 -12.69
CA THR A 346 -3.11 8.18 -13.90
C THR A 346 -2.95 7.21 -15.07
N ALA A 347 -3.90 7.18 -16.00
CA ALA A 347 -3.86 6.29 -17.15
C ALA A 347 -2.57 6.44 -17.98
N ALA A 348 -2.03 7.65 -18.12
CA ALA A 348 -0.76 7.88 -18.80
C ALA A 348 0.38 7.04 -18.21
N ALA A 349 0.56 7.07 -16.90
CA ALA A 349 1.61 6.33 -16.22
C ALA A 349 1.34 4.82 -16.21
N GLY A 350 0.13 4.41 -15.81
CA GLY A 350 -0.20 2.99 -15.68
C GLY A 350 -0.22 2.25 -17.01
N CYS A 351 -0.94 2.77 -18.01
CA CYS A 351 -1.03 2.12 -19.32
C CYS A 351 0.32 2.07 -20.03
N ALA A 352 1.12 3.14 -19.94
CA ALA A 352 2.46 3.19 -20.52
C ALA A 352 3.40 2.14 -19.89
N CYS A 353 3.41 2.02 -18.56
CA CYS A 353 4.18 1.00 -17.86
C CYS A 353 3.77 -0.42 -18.27
N TYR A 354 2.46 -0.71 -18.33
CA TYR A 354 1.94 -2.02 -18.69
C TYR A 354 2.13 -2.35 -20.18
N ALA A 355 2.22 -1.33 -21.01
CA ALA A 355 2.59 -1.49 -22.42
C ALA A 355 4.10 -1.57 -22.66
N GLY A 356 4.95 -1.43 -21.65
CA GLY A 356 6.42 -1.37 -21.82
C GLY A 356 6.86 -0.16 -22.66
N ILE A 357 6.17 0.98 -22.51
CA ILE A 357 6.50 2.24 -23.20
C ILE A 357 6.88 3.28 -22.15
N PRO A 358 8.16 3.53 -21.87
CA PRO A 358 8.56 4.58 -20.95
C PRO A 358 8.20 5.95 -21.53
N LEU A 359 7.47 6.78 -20.78
CA LEU A 359 7.03 8.09 -21.25
C LEU A 359 8.20 9.08 -21.43
N THR A 360 9.31 8.84 -20.75
CA THR A 360 10.58 9.59 -20.89
C THR A 360 11.74 8.63 -21.03
N HIS A 361 12.72 8.98 -21.85
CA HIS A 361 13.92 8.18 -22.04
C HIS A 361 15.06 9.09 -22.46
N ARG A 362 16.29 8.85 -21.95
CA ARG A 362 17.46 9.69 -22.22
C ARG A 362 17.66 9.95 -23.72
N ASP A 363 17.49 8.92 -24.56
CA ASP A 363 17.82 8.98 -25.97
C ASP A 363 16.61 9.28 -26.87
N TYR A 364 15.35 9.17 -26.36
CA TYR A 364 14.15 9.29 -27.18
C TYR A 364 13.24 10.47 -26.80
N ALA A 365 13.12 10.78 -25.51
CA ALA A 365 12.21 11.83 -25.06
C ALA A 365 12.60 12.40 -23.71
N GLN A 366 12.89 13.69 -23.64
CA GLN A 366 13.25 14.44 -22.44
C GLN A 366 12.05 15.17 -21.82
N SER A 367 10.93 15.22 -22.55
CA SER A 367 9.68 15.81 -22.09
C SER A 367 8.48 14.93 -22.42
N CYS A 368 7.41 15.06 -21.64
CA CYS A 368 6.15 14.37 -21.85
C CYS A 368 5.00 15.34 -21.59
N ILE A 369 4.10 15.46 -22.56
CA ILE A 369 2.92 16.33 -22.46
C ILE A 369 1.64 15.49 -22.46
N PHE A 370 0.75 15.79 -21.52
CA PHE A 370 -0.60 15.18 -21.43
C PHE A 370 -1.62 16.14 -22.01
N VAL A 371 -2.42 15.68 -22.96
CA VAL A 371 -3.50 16.44 -23.56
C VAL A 371 -4.77 15.61 -23.66
N THR A 372 -5.90 16.24 -23.94
CA THR A 372 -7.18 15.58 -24.20
C THR A 372 -7.55 15.71 -25.67
N GLY A 373 -7.87 14.60 -26.33
CA GLY A 373 -8.33 14.54 -27.72
C GLY A 373 -9.85 14.67 -27.85
N HIS A 374 -10.52 15.25 -26.84
CA HIS A 374 -11.97 15.43 -26.91
C HIS A 374 -12.36 16.43 -28.00
N LEU A 375 -13.26 15.99 -28.89
CA LEU A 375 -13.73 16.83 -29.99
C LEU A 375 -14.64 17.94 -29.46
N GLN A 376 -14.32 19.19 -29.79
CA GLN A 376 -15.22 20.33 -29.69
C GLN A 376 -15.61 20.77 -31.10
N ASN A 377 -16.91 20.80 -31.41
CA ASN A 377 -17.43 21.19 -32.71
C ASN A 377 -16.80 20.43 -33.91
N GLY A 378 -16.43 19.15 -33.70
CA GLY A 378 -15.81 18.31 -34.75
C GLY A 378 -14.31 18.55 -34.98
N SER A 379 -13.65 19.37 -34.16
CA SER A 379 -12.20 19.62 -34.19
C SER A 379 -11.54 19.28 -32.85
N VAL A 380 -10.22 19.03 -32.89
CA VAL A 380 -9.37 18.89 -31.69
C VAL A 380 -8.57 20.19 -31.59
N ASP A 381 -9.00 21.08 -30.70
CA ASP A 381 -8.35 22.38 -30.48
C ASP A 381 -7.18 22.20 -29.48
N LEU A 382 -5.97 22.05 -30.05
CA LEU A 382 -4.71 21.90 -29.29
C LEU A 382 -3.65 22.86 -29.83
N ASN A 383 -2.72 23.23 -28.97
CA ASN A 383 -1.54 23.99 -29.41
C ASN A 383 -0.51 23.04 -30.05
N TRP A 384 -0.74 22.73 -31.34
CA TRP A 384 0.05 21.78 -32.11
C TRP A 384 1.52 22.16 -32.20
N ASP A 385 1.84 23.44 -32.28
CA ASP A 385 3.22 23.93 -32.35
C ASP A 385 4.00 23.59 -31.10
N ALA A 386 3.35 23.63 -29.93
CA ALA A 386 3.96 23.21 -28.67
C ALA A 386 4.04 21.68 -28.51
N LEU A 387 3.15 20.94 -29.15
CA LEU A 387 3.09 19.49 -29.06
C LEU A 387 4.10 18.80 -30.00
N CYS A 388 4.28 19.32 -31.22
CA CYS A 388 5.07 18.67 -32.25
C CYS A 388 6.58 19.03 -32.16
N GLN A 389 7.13 18.96 -30.94
CA GLN A 389 8.55 19.25 -30.69
C GLN A 389 9.41 17.98 -30.75
N PRO A 390 10.69 18.07 -31.16
CA PRO A 390 11.60 16.92 -31.12
C PRO A 390 11.86 16.45 -29.69
N ASN A 391 12.14 15.17 -29.50
CA ASN A 391 12.44 14.52 -28.21
C ASN A 391 11.33 14.70 -27.14
N GLN A 392 10.08 14.71 -27.61
CA GLN A 392 8.91 14.87 -26.78
C GLN A 392 7.95 13.68 -26.96
N THR A 393 7.38 13.20 -25.88
CA THR A 393 6.28 12.24 -25.89
C THR A 393 4.96 12.97 -25.71
N ILE A 394 3.98 12.68 -26.57
CA ILE A 394 2.62 13.20 -26.46
C ILE A 394 1.72 12.08 -26.00
N VAL A 395 1.00 12.28 -24.89
CA VAL A 395 -0.01 11.35 -24.39
C VAL A 395 -1.38 11.98 -24.50
N VAL A 396 -2.26 11.36 -25.27
CA VAL A 396 -3.59 11.91 -25.55
C VAL A 396 -4.68 11.04 -24.90
N TYR A 397 -5.39 11.64 -23.95
CA TYR A 397 -6.57 11.06 -23.33
C TYR A 397 -7.79 11.26 -24.22
N MET A 398 -8.79 10.38 -24.12
CA MET A 398 -10.06 10.48 -24.87
C MET A 398 -9.87 10.61 -26.40
N SER A 399 -8.84 9.95 -26.93
CA SER A 399 -8.36 10.12 -28.31
C SER A 399 -9.16 9.35 -29.37
N LEU A 400 -9.92 8.31 -28.99
CA LEU A 400 -10.46 7.33 -29.95
C LEU A 400 -11.35 7.97 -31.03
N THR A 401 -12.24 8.87 -30.64
CA THR A 401 -13.19 9.53 -31.58
C THR A 401 -12.48 10.51 -32.52
N GLY A 402 -11.37 11.14 -32.04
CA GLY A 402 -10.61 12.12 -32.82
C GLY A 402 -9.30 11.57 -33.40
N LEU A 403 -9.07 10.26 -33.36
CA LEU A 403 -7.77 9.66 -33.66
C LEU A 403 -7.21 10.05 -35.05
N GLU A 404 -8.04 9.97 -36.10
CA GLU A 404 -7.65 10.35 -37.44
C GLU A 404 -7.25 11.83 -37.54
N ILE A 405 -8.02 12.72 -36.89
CA ILE A 405 -7.75 14.15 -36.84
C ILE A 405 -6.43 14.39 -36.10
N ILE A 406 -6.22 13.76 -34.95
CA ILE A 406 -5.00 13.89 -34.15
C ILE A 406 -3.77 13.47 -34.97
N CYS A 407 -3.81 12.34 -35.63
CA CYS A 407 -2.71 11.87 -36.46
C CYS A 407 -2.41 12.82 -37.61
N ARG A 408 -3.45 13.30 -38.32
CA ARG A 408 -3.31 14.23 -39.41
C ARG A 408 -2.73 15.59 -38.97
N GLU A 409 -3.28 16.19 -37.91
CA GLU A 409 -2.82 17.47 -37.40
C GLU A 409 -1.37 17.38 -36.89
N ALA A 410 -1.00 16.30 -36.20
CA ALA A 410 0.37 16.08 -35.76
C ALA A 410 1.37 16.07 -36.93
N VAL A 411 1.00 15.44 -38.06
CA VAL A 411 1.83 15.44 -39.27
C VAL A 411 1.84 16.82 -39.95
N THR A 412 0.70 17.49 -40.01
CA THR A 412 0.59 18.84 -40.60
C THR A 412 1.46 19.86 -39.86
N HIS A 413 1.63 19.69 -38.53
CA HIS A 413 2.42 20.59 -37.69
C HIS A 413 3.85 20.10 -37.43
N GLY A 414 4.36 19.18 -38.25
CA GLY A 414 5.81 18.94 -38.36
C GLY A 414 6.30 17.59 -37.84
N LEU A 415 5.46 16.73 -37.28
CA LEU A 415 5.89 15.35 -37.02
C LEU A 415 5.96 14.55 -38.31
N ALA A 416 6.96 13.67 -38.45
CA ALA A 416 7.06 12.78 -39.59
C ALA A 416 5.85 11.81 -39.61
N ALA A 417 5.29 11.53 -40.77
CA ALA A 417 4.21 10.52 -40.94
C ALA A 417 4.63 9.12 -40.45
N THR A 418 5.94 8.87 -40.37
CA THR A 418 6.57 7.64 -39.84
C THR A 418 6.82 7.68 -38.35
N THR A 419 6.46 8.78 -37.65
CA THR A 419 6.59 8.85 -36.18
C THR A 419 5.81 7.73 -35.53
N PRO A 420 6.45 6.95 -34.63
CA PRO A 420 5.79 5.84 -33.94
C PRO A 420 4.67 6.33 -33.03
N ALA A 421 3.58 5.58 -33.04
CA ALA A 421 2.45 5.82 -32.13
C ALA A 421 1.86 4.50 -31.65
N ALA A 422 1.31 4.51 -30.43
CA ALA A 422 0.65 3.35 -29.83
C ALA A 422 -0.71 3.75 -29.26
N LEU A 423 -1.74 2.97 -29.57
CA LEU A 423 -3.03 3.06 -28.89
C LEU A 423 -3.17 1.89 -27.92
N ILE A 424 -3.42 2.19 -26.67
CA ILE A 424 -3.60 1.22 -25.59
C ILE A 424 -5.09 1.20 -25.24
N GLU A 425 -5.75 0.06 -25.46
CA GLU A 425 -7.14 -0.19 -25.07
C GLU A 425 -7.18 -0.91 -23.74
N GLN A 426 -8.10 -0.52 -22.86
CA GLN A 426 -8.35 -1.13 -21.56
C GLN A 426 -7.06 -1.39 -20.75
N GLY A 427 -6.15 -0.42 -20.75
CA GLY A 427 -4.82 -0.56 -20.16
C GLY A 427 -4.86 -1.03 -18.73
N THR A 428 -3.87 -1.84 -18.33
CA THR A 428 -3.68 -2.48 -17.04
C THR A 428 -4.71 -3.56 -16.66
N THR A 429 -5.68 -3.84 -17.50
CA THR A 429 -6.65 -4.92 -17.27
C THR A 429 -6.26 -6.19 -18.04
N THR A 430 -6.92 -7.30 -17.72
CA THR A 430 -6.77 -8.56 -18.45
C THR A 430 -7.16 -8.48 -19.95
N ASP A 431 -7.91 -7.44 -20.32
CA ASP A 431 -8.36 -7.18 -21.68
C ASP A 431 -7.50 -6.14 -22.40
N GLN A 432 -6.35 -5.78 -21.83
CA GLN A 432 -5.44 -4.81 -22.45
C GLN A 432 -5.03 -5.26 -23.86
N ARG A 433 -5.15 -4.35 -24.82
CA ARG A 433 -4.55 -4.49 -26.16
C ARG A 433 -3.68 -3.28 -26.49
N VAL A 434 -2.52 -3.52 -27.08
CA VAL A 434 -1.60 -2.48 -27.51
C VAL A 434 -1.47 -2.56 -29.04
N ILE A 435 -1.85 -1.49 -29.73
CA ILE A 435 -1.73 -1.38 -31.19
C ILE A 435 -0.64 -0.38 -31.49
N THR A 436 0.48 -0.85 -32.02
CA THR A 436 1.60 -0.01 -32.46
C THR A 436 1.56 0.20 -33.97
N ALA A 437 1.86 1.43 -34.38
CA ALA A 437 1.86 1.83 -35.79
C ALA A 437 2.69 3.11 -35.96
N THR A 438 2.60 3.71 -37.15
CA THR A 438 3.04 5.09 -37.38
C THR A 438 1.82 6.02 -37.41
N LEU A 439 2.05 7.33 -37.35
CA LEU A 439 0.96 8.31 -37.47
C LEU A 439 0.16 8.12 -38.79
N ASN A 440 0.79 7.63 -39.82
CA ASN A 440 0.17 7.43 -41.16
C ASN A 440 -0.86 6.29 -41.15
N ASP A 441 -0.61 5.21 -40.43
CA ASP A 441 -1.39 3.98 -40.52
C ASP A 441 -2.13 3.57 -39.23
N LEU A 442 -1.95 4.30 -38.14
CA LEU A 442 -2.53 3.98 -36.82
C LEU A 442 -4.07 4.00 -36.86
N SER A 443 -4.68 5.02 -37.48
CA SER A 443 -6.14 5.15 -37.51
C SER A 443 -6.80 3.98 -38.23
N THR A 444 -6.22 3.53 -39.36
CA THR A 444 -6.70 2.35 -40.12
C THR A 444 -6.56 1.07 -39.29
N LYS A 445 -5.39 0.83 -38.69
CA LYS A 445 -5.17 -0.37 -37.85
C LYS A 445 -6.09 -0.44 -36.66
N VAL A 446 -6.37 0.70 -36.02
CA VAL A 446 -7.28 0.80 -34.86
C VAL A 446 -8.73 0.53 -35.29
N ALA A 447 -9.15 1.03 -36.46
CA ALA A 447 -10.47 0.77 -37.01
C ALA A 447 -10.66 -0.72 -37.35
N ASP A 448 -9.69 -1.33 -38.04
CA ASP A 448 -9.70 -2.75 -38.40
C ASP A 448 -9.72 -3.66 -37.16
N ALA A 449 -9.04 -3.24 -36.07
CA ALA A 449 -8.99 -3.98 -34.80
C ALA A 449 -10.28 -3.86 -33.97
N GLY A 450 -11.23 -3.01 -34.35
CA GLY A 450 -12.50 -2.82 -33.64
C GLY A 450 -12.35 -2.35 -32.22
N VAL A 451 -11.39 -1.44 -31.96
CA VAL A 451 -11.03 -0.93 -30.62
C VAL A 451 -12.19 -0.18 -29.97
N LYS A 452 -12.33 -0.34 -28.65
CA LYS A 452 -13.37 0.31 -27.84
C LYS A 452 -12.74 1.14 -26.72
N ALA A 453 -13.43 2.21 -26.31
CA ALA A 453 -13.03 2.99 -25.14
C ALA A 453 -13.19 2.17 -23.82
N PRO A 454 -12.34 2.40 -22.81
CA PRO A 454 -11.35 3.46 -22.73
C PRO A 454 -10.04 3.17 -23.47
N THR A 455 -9.43 4.22 -24.00
CA THR A 455 -8.15 4.15 -24.71
C THR A 455 -7.21 5.28 -24.32
N LEU A 456 -5.92 5.04 -24.46
CA LEU A 456 -4.85 6.02 -24.33
C LEU A 456 -3.98 5.98 -25.58
N LEU A 457 -3.69 7.14 -26.16
CA LEU A 457 -2.78 7.26 -27.31
C LEU A 457 -1.44 7.81 -26.83
N ILE A 458 -0.35 7.20 -27.25
CA ILE A 458 1.04 7.66 -27.03
C ILE A 458 1.69 7.88 -28.38
N ILE A 459 2.26 9.06 -28.60
CA ILE A 459 2.98 9.43 -29.85
C ILE A 459 4.40 9.80 -29.47
N GLY A 460 5.37 9.26 -30.18
CA GLY A 460 6.80 9.59 -30.03
C GLY A 460 7.73 8.39 -30.16
N GLU A 461 9.00 8.65 -30.26
CA GLU A 461 10.06 7.65 -30.47
C GLU A 461 10.13 6.59 -29.38
N VAL A 462 9.69 6.91 -28.16
CA VAL A 462 9.61 5.96 -27.03
C VAL A 462 8.76 4.72 -27.32
N VAL A 463 7.82 4.82 -28.26
CA VAL A 463 6.95 3.68 -28.66
C VAL A 463 7.75 2.54 -29.26
N ARG A 464 8.93 2.81 -29.88
CA ARG A 464 9.83 1.77 -30.39
C ARG A 464 10.28 0.79 -29.33
N LEU A 465 10.34 1.23 -28.07
CA LEU A 465 10.78 0.41 -26.94
C LEU A 465 9.75 -0.67 -26.55
N HIS A 466 8.49 -0.55 -26.98
CA HIS A 466 7.45 -1.53 -26.69
C HIS A 466 7.90 -2.96 -26.99
N HIS A 467 8.49 -3.21 -28.16
CA HIS A 467 8.91 -4.56 -28.56
C HIS A 467 9.99 -5.18 -27.68
N GLN A 468 10.74 -4.35 -26.96
CA GLN A 468 11.83 -4.81 -26.07
C GLN A 468 11.40 -4.87 -24.61
N LEU A 469 10.48 -3.99 -24.21
CA LEU A 469 10.12 -3.76 -22.82
C LEU A 469 8.71 -4.25 -22.45
N ALA A 470 7.95 -4.81 -23.39
CA ALA A 470 6.63 -5.37 -23.12
C ALA A 470 6.79 -6.59 -22.19
N TRP A 471 6.30 -6.47 -20.97
CA TRP A 471 6.38 -7.48 -19.91
C TRP A 471 5.00 -8.02 -19.52
N PHE A 472 3.96 -7.22 -19.72
CA PHE A 472 2.60 -7.58 -19.32
C PHE A 472 1.92 -8.35 -20.48
N ALA A 473 1.59 -9.61 -20.23
CA ALA A 473 0.83 -10.44 -21.15
C ALA A 473 -0.62 -10.51 -20.62
N PRO A 474 -1.61 -9.90 -21.30
CA PRO A 474 -3.01 -10.05 -20.94
C PRO A 474 -3.45 -11.51 -21.13
N GLY A 475 -4.11 -12.05 -20.12
CA GLY A 475 -4.60 -13.43 -20.14
C GLY A 475 -5.29 -13.76 -18.81
N PRO A 476 -6.01 -14.88 -18.69
CA PRO A 476 -6.56 -15.31 -17.43
C PRO A 476 -5.42 -15.46 -16.40
N PRO A 477 -5.65 -15.15 -15.12
CA PRO A 477 -4.61 -15.24 -14.11
C PRO A 477 -4.00 -16.63 -14.14
N ALA A 478 -2.69 -16.69 -14.39
CA ALA A 478 -1.96 -17.94 -14.43
C ALA A 478 -2.07 -18.59 -13.04
N THR A 479 -2.83 -19.68 -12.97
CA THR A 479 -2.71 -20.65 -11.87
C THR A 479 -1.37 -21.36 -12.07
N GLY A 480 -0.28 -20.77 -11.58
CA GLY A 480 1.03 -21.38 -11.71
C GLY A 480 2.13 -20.32 -11.81
N VAL A 481 3.07 -20.43 -10.92
CA VAL A 481 4.33 -19.69 -10.89
C VAL A 481 5.00 -19.79 -12.26
N ALA A 482 5.23 -18.65 -12.93
CA ALA A 482 6.08 -18.61 -14.11
C ALA A 482 7.48 -19.06 -13.69
N THR A 483 7.89 -20.23 -14.16
CA THR A 483 9.28 -20.68 -14.13
C THR A 483 10.07 -19.70 -15.00
N LEU A 484 11.01 -19.00 -14.39
CA LEU A 484 12.06 -18.28 -15.09
C LEU A 484 12.76 -19.30 -16.02
N ALA A 485 12.68 -19.06 -17.32
CA ALA A 485 13.44 -19.84 -18.30
C ALA A 485 14.92 -19.72 -17.95
N GLU A 486 15.52 -20.84 -17.63
CA GLU A 486 16.96 -20.99 -17.55
C GLU A 486 17.54 -20.66 -18.93
N HIS A 487 18.36 -19.62 -18.97
CA HIS A 487 19.24 -19.40 -20.11
C HIS A 487 20.30 -20.51 -20.08
N ASP A 488 20.11 -21.50 -20.93
CA ASP A 488 21.18 -22.42 -21.30
C ASP A 488 22.36 -21.63 -21.89
N SER A 489 23.40 -21.56 -21.14
CA SER A 489 24.72 -21.18 -21.63
C SER A 489 25.38 -22.41 -22.21
N ASP A 490 25.05 -22.74 -23.44
CA ASP A 490 25.89 -23.67 -24.21
C ASP A 490 27.13 -22.96 -24.70
N GLY A 491 28.22 -23.60 -24.35
CA GLY A 491 29.57 -23.17 -24.58
C GLY A 491 30.02 -23.13 -26.04
N HIS A 492 31.06 -22.39 -26.25
CA HIS A 492 32.10 -22.80 -27.23
C HIS A 492 33.46 -22.25 -26.84
N ASN A 493 34.39 -23.20 -26.62
CA ASN A 493 35.87 -23.14 -26.68
C ASN A 493 36.61 -22.00 -25.99
#